data_fe776ca432c3c06aad9ddaab412f4e07
#
_entry.id   fe776ca432c3c06aad9ddaab412f4e07
#
_cell.length_a   1.000
_cell.length_b   1.000
_cell.length_c   1.000
_cell.angle_alpha   90.00
_cell.angle_beta   90.00
_cell.angle_gamma   90.00
#
_symmetry.space_group_name_H-M   'P 1'
#
loop_
_entity.id
_entity.type
_entity.pdbx_description
1 polymer ?
#
loop_
_entity_poly.entity_id
_entity_poly.type
_entity_poly.pdbx_seq_one_letter_code
_entity_poly.pdbx_strand_id
1 'polypeptide(L)'
;MTTPKDFGFNDDINMLKDTYAKFLLEQKTIEALRPSLSGTEDPYHGAPRQAFFDTQNWQKTVELGMHAVAIPEAQGGIGMGLVAATAIAEEIGRSALPTPLSNNLLATFLLRAADTQPAKQLLEEMAEGASVGLALYGEDGSLEADSTDVQARDGKLVGTAWYVTDAQKCDILIVAAQTQDGVDLFRVNRQDATVSVSPDRIVDLTRDQAGVTFASSDAAPLTEKGQGANCLNNALPALLTLTAADIAGAAEWQLQATADYAKVRQQFERPIGFFQAVKHP
;
A
#
# COMPACT_ATOMS: atom_id res chain seq x y z
N MET A 1 -2.80 -34.95 7.69
CA MET A 1 -3.23 -33.81 6.91
C MET A 1 -2.12 -33.52 5.90
N THR A 2 -2.39 -33.69 4.61
CA THR A 2 -1.44 -33.29 3.57
C THR A 2 -1.44 -31.77 3.53
N THR A 3 -0.29 -31.13 3.67
CA THR A 3 -0.10 -29.69 3.46
C THR A 3 -0.56 -29.39 2.03
N PRO A 4 -1.41 -28.37 1.79
CA PRO A 4 -1.77 -27.97 0.43
C PRO A 4 -0.50 -27.68 -0.35
N LYS A 5 -0.34 -28.30 -1.52
CA LYS A 5 0.86 -28.10 -2.37
C LYS A 5 0.95 -26.67 -2.94
N ASP A 6 -0.13 -25.94 -2.92
CA ASP A 6 -0.32 -24.61 -3.50
C ASP A 6 -0.38 -23.49 -2.44
N PHE A 7 -0.25 -23.81 -1.17
CA PHE A 7 -0.35 -22.84 -0.06
C PHE A 7 -1.63 -21.97 -0.10
N GLY A 8 -2.71 -22.47 -0.71
CA GLY A 8 -3.97 -21.75 -0.91
C GLY A 8 -4.08 -20.98 -2.24
N PHE A 9 -3.05 -20.97 -3.07
CA PHE A 9 -3.10 -20.43 -4.42
C PHE A 9 -3.72 -21.47 -5.36
N ASN A 10 -5.04 -21.42 -5.50
CA ASN A 10 -5.77 -22.24 -6.46
C ASN A 10 -5.61 -21.69 -7.89
N ASP A 11 -6.18 -22.39 -8.88
CA ASP A 11 -6.06 -22.02 -10.30
C ASP A 11 -6.58 -20.60 -10.59
N ASP A 12 -7.68 -20.19 -9.94
CA ASP A 12 -8.26 -18.85 -10.12
C ASP A 12 -7.32 -17.75 -9.61
N ILE A 13 -6.71 -17.96 -8.44
CA ILE A 13 -5.75 -17.01 -7.86
C ILE A 13 -4.47 -16.95 -8.67
N ASN A 14 -3.97 -18.10 -9.16
CA ASN A 14 -2.82 -18.14 -10.04
C ASN A 14 -3.09 -17.41 -11.36
N MET A 15 -4.26 -17.61 -11.97
CA MET A 15 -4.67 -16.91 -13.18
C MET A 15 -4.78 -15.39 -12.95
N LEU A 16 -5.32 -14.97 -11.81
CA LEU A 16 -5.37 -13.56 -11.39
C LEU A 16 -3.96 -12.97 -11.27
N LYS A 17 -3.07 -13.67 -10.56
CA LYS A 17 -1.67 -13.29 -10.36
C LYS A 17 -0.94 -13.13 -11.69
N ASP A 18 -1.03 -14.14 -12.57
CA ASP A 18 -0.40 -14.13 -13.89
C ASP A 18 -0.92 -12.99 -14.78
N THR A 19 -2.23 -12.72 -14.73
CA THR A 19 -2.85 -11.62 -15.46
C THR A 19 -2.28 -10.28 -15.00
N TYR A 20 -2.16 -10.08 -13.69
CA TYR A 20 -1.63 -8.84 -13.15
C TYR A 20 -0.11 -8.71 -13.38
N ALA A 21 0.65 -9.78 -13.20
CA ALA A 21 2.08 -9.81 -13.51
C ALA A 21 2.34 -9.43 -14.99
N LYS A 22 1.56 -10.00 -15.91
CA LYS A 22 1.65 -9.66 -17.35
C LYS A 22 1.34 -8.19 -17.59
N PHE A 23 0.28 -7.66 -17.01
CA PHE A 23 -0.07 -6.25 -17.11
C PHE A 23 1.07 -5.35 -16.62
N LEU A 24 1.68 -5.65 -15.47
CA LEU A 24 2.78 -4.86 -14.91
C LEU A 24 4.03 -4.89 -15.82
N LEU A 25 4.36 -6.05 -16.39
CA LEU A 25 5.48 -6.18 -17.32
C LEU A 25 5.26 -5.39 -18.63
N GLU A 26 4.02 -5.34 -19.12
CA GLU A 26 3.67 -4.59 -20.34
C GLU A 26 3.65 -3.08 -20.11
N GLN A 27 3.35 -2.64 -18.89
CA GLN A 27 3.21 -1.20 -18.60
C GLN A 27 4.53 -0.50 -18.35
N LYS A 28 5.35 -1.01 -17.43
CA LYS A 28 6.67 -0.42 -17.16
C LYS A 28 7.61 -1.44 -16.52
N THR A 29 8.72 -1.71 -17.19
CA THR A 29 9.85 -2.38 -16.53
C THR A 29 10.51 -1.44 -15.53
N ILE A 30 11.27 -1.98 -14.59
CA ILE A 30 12.06 -1.18 -13.63
C ILE A 30 13.00 -0.22 -14.34
N GLU A 31 13.58 -0.63 -15.47
CA GLU A 31 14.44 0.23 -16.32
C GLU A 31 13.65 1.43 -16.88
N ALA A 32 12.41 1.24 -17.29
CA ALA A 32 11.55 2.32 -17.80
C ALA A 32 11.06 3.27 -16.68
N LEU A 33 10.98 2.80 -15.44
CA LEU A 33 10.66 3.64 -14.28
C LEU A 33 11.82 4.56 -13.87
N ARG A 34 13.06 4.12 -14.01
CA ARG A 34 14.24 4.87 -13.54
C ARG A 34 14.27 6.35 -13.97
N PRO A 35 14.11 6.71 -15.25
CA PRO A 35 14.10 8.11 -15.67
C PRO A 35 13.00 8.94 -15.04
N SER A 36 11.83 8.32 -14.82
CA SER A 36 10.67 9.00 -14.21
C SER A 36 10.87 9.24 -12.70
N LEU A 37 11.59 8.34 -12.04
CA LEU A 37 11.83 8.38 -10.59
C LEU A 37 13.05 9.24 -10.24
N SER A 38 14.16 9.16 -11.00
CA SER A 38 15.40 9.87 -10.69
C SER A 38 15.32 11.37 -10.96
N GLY A 39 14.51 11.80 -11.93
CA GLY A 39 14.52 13.21 -12.36
C GLY A 39 15.87 13.66 -12.89
N THR A 40 16.11 14.98 -12.95
CA THR A 40 17.38 15.59 -13.37
C THR A 40 18.27 16.00 -12.20
N GLU A 41 17.76 16.00 -10.98
CA GLU A 41 18.46 16.39 -9.76
C GLU A 41 18.75 15.17 -8.87
N ASP A 42 19.72 15.33 -7.96
CA ASP A 42 20.02 14.30 -6.97
C ASP A 42 18.79 14.03 -6.09
N PRO A 43 18.20 12.82 -6.14
CA PRO A 43 16.98 12.52 -5.40
C PRO A 43 17.18 12.49 -3.88
N TYR A 44 18.44 12.47 -3.41
CA TYR A 44 18.78 12.37 -1.99
C TYR A 44 19.18 13.69 -1.37
N HIS A 45 19.32 14.75 -2.17
CA HIS A 45 19.65 16.10 -1.71
C HIS A 45 18.64 17.12 -2.26
N GLY A 46 18.41 18.19 -1.54
CA GLY A 46 17.45 19.24 -1.94
C GLY A 46 16.07 19.10 -1.25
N ALA A 47 15.05 19.70 -1.82
CA ALA A 47 13.66 19.62 -1.32
C ALA A 47 13.06 18.21 -1.49
N PRO A 48 12.10 17.82 -0.65
CA PRO A 48 11.33 16.59 -0.87
C PRO A 48 10.67 16.59 -2.25
N ARG A 49 10.63 15.41 -2.89
CA ARG A 49 10.11 15.29 -4.25
C ARG A 49 8.60 15.16 -4.25
N GLN A 50 8.00 15.66 -5.31
CA GLN A 50 6.63 15.26 -5.64
C GLN A 50 6.60 13.79 -6.02
N ALA A 51 5.66 13.03 -5.48
CA ALA A 51 5.51 11.62 -5.78
C ALA A 51 5.22 11.39 -7.26
N PHE A 52 5.85 10.38 -7.84
CA PHE A 52 5.49 9.92 -9.16
C PHE A 52 4.19 9.12 -9.10
N PHE A 53 3.21 9.54 -9.88
CA PHE A 53 1.93 8.85 -9.99
C PHE A 53 1.45 8.84 -11.44
N ASP A 54 1.27 7.64 -11.99
CA ASP A 54 0.73 7.43 -13.31
C ASP A 54 -0.77 7.12 -13.23
N THR A 55 -1.59 8.13 -13.47
CA THR A 55 -3.05 8.02 -13.40
C THR A 55 -3.62 7.05 -14.44
N GLN A 56 -2.96 6.87 -15.58
CA GLN A 56 -3.40 5.91 -16.61
C GLN A 56 -3.18 4.47 -16.13
N ASN A 57 -2.06 4.20 -15.45
CA ASN A 57 -1.82 2.89 -14.83
C ASN A 57 -2.81 2.61 -13.70
N TRP A 58 -3.18 3.63 -12.92
CA TRP A 58 -4.22 3.48 -11.92
C TRP A 58 -5.58 3.12 -12.55
N GLN A 59 -6.00 3.84 -13.58
CA GLN A 59 -7.24 3.55 -14.30
C GLN A 59 -7.27 2.11 -14.86
N LYS A 60 -6.18 1.64 -15.45
CA LYS A 60 -6.08 0.26 -15.94
C LYS A 60 -6.11 -0.78 -14.80
N THR A 61 -5.51 -0.47 -13.65
CA THR A 61 -5.60 -1.31 -12.45
C THR A 61 -7.05 -1.43 -11.97
N VAL A 62 -7.80 -0.34 -12.05
CA VAL A 62 -9.24 -0.30 -11.75
C VAL A 62 -10.04 -1.10 -12.78
N GLU A 63 -9.81 -0.92 -14.07
CA GLU A 63 -10.46 -1.68 -15.15
C GLU A 63 -10.23 -3.20 -15.04
N LEU A 64 -9.06 -3.62 -14.56
CA LEU A 64 -8.73 -5.03 -14.28
C LEU A 64 -9.33 -5.54 -12.97
N GLY A 65 -9.94 -4.69 -12.14
CA GLY A 65 -10.53 -5.06 -10.85
C GLY A 65 -9.53 -5.38 -9.74
N MET A 66 -8.22 -5.14 -9.94
CA MET A 66 -7.18 -5.54 -8.96
C MET A 66 -7.29 -4.79 -7.64
N HIS A 67 -7.75 -3.54 -7.66
CA HIS A 67 -8.01 -2.72 -6.48
C HIS A 67 -9.17 -3.23 -5.63
N ALA A 68 -10.12 -3.94 -6.25
CA ALA A 68 -11.35 -4.43 -5.63
C ALA A 68 -11.36 -5.95 -5.36
N VAL A 69 -10.20 -6.62 -5.52
CA VAL A 69 -10.09 -8.08 -5.41
C VAL A 69 -10.61 -8.63 -4.09
N ALA A 70 -10.38 -7.94 -2.98
CA ALA A 70 -10.80 -8.35 -1.64
C ALA A 70 -12.01 -7.58 -1.09
N ILE A 71 -12.51 -6.58 -1.82
CA ILE A 71 -13.76 -5.89 -1.47
C ILE A 71 -14.90 -6.89 -1.66
N PRO A 72 -15.83 -7.02 -0.66
CA PRO A 72 -16.94 -7.94 -0.79
C PRO A 72 -17.84 -7.62 -1.99
N GLU A 73 -18.46 -8.66 -2.58
CA GLU A 73 -19.39 -8.50 -3.71
C GLU A 73 -20.54 -7.55 -3.40
N ALA A 74 -21.04 -7.57 -2.15
CA ALA A 74 -22.10 -6.67 -1.69
C ALA A 74 -21.74 -5.19 -1.73
N GLN A 75 -20.44 -4.84 -1.80
CA GLN A 75 -19.90 -3.49 -1.98
C GLN A 75 -19.28 -3.30 -3.38
N GLY A 76 -19.67 -4.11 -4.35
CA GLY A 76 -19.22 -3.98 -5.73
C GLY A 76 -17.83 -4.54 -6.04
N GLY A 77 -17.22 -5.27 -5.11
CA GLY A 77 -15.91 -5.91 -5.29
C GLY A 77 -15.99 -7.32 -5.88
N ILE A 78 -14.83 -7.98 -5.96
CA ILE A 78 -14.70 -9.36 -6.49
C ILE A 78 -14.86 -10.41 -5.37
N GLY A 79 -14.64 -10.06 -4.11
CA GLY A 79 -14.89 -10.94 -2.96
C GLY A 79 -13.90 -12.09 -2.74
N MET A 80 -12.73 -12.10 -3.41
CA MET A 80 -11.80 -13.24 -3.35
C MET A 80 -11.01 -13.36 -2.03
N GLY A 81 -11.01 -12.36 -1.18
CA GLY A 81 -10.44 -12.43 0.17
C GLY A 81 -8.92 -12.22 0.24
N LEU A 82 -8.34 -12.57 1.43
CA LEU A 82 -6.95 -12.22 1.76
C LEU A 82 -5.92 -12.92 0.88
N VAL A 83 -6.13 -14.21 0.55
CA VAL A 83 -5.14 -14.97 -0.26
C VAL A 83 -4.97 -14.36 -1.65
N ALA A 84 -6.05 -13.95 -2.31
CA ALA A 84 -5.99 -13.27 -3.59
C ALA A 84 -5.34 -11.88 -3.48
N ALA A 85 -5.68 -11.11 -2.44
CA ALA A 85 -5.01 -9.84 -2.16
C ALA A 85 -3.50 -10.01 -1.91
N THR A 86 -3.09 -11.10 -1.26
CA THR A 86 -1.68 -11.45 -1.03
C THR A 86 -0.95 -11.71 -2.37
N ALA A 87 -1.59 -12.42 -3.30
CA ALA A 87 -1.03 -12.64 -4.64
C ALA A 87 -0.79 -11.34 -5.40
N ILE A 88 -1.73 -10.38 -5.30
CA ILE A 88 -1.58 -9.05 -5.92
C ILE A 88 -0.49 -8.24 -5.21
N ALA A 89 -0.44 -8.25 -3.88
CA ALA A 89 0.58 -7.54 -3.10
C ALA A 89 2.01 -8.01 -3.45
N GLU A 90 2.20 -9.31 -3.66
CA GLU A 90 3.48 -9.88 -4.09
C GLU A 90 3.91 -9.33 -5.46
N GLU A 91 2.98 -9.21 -6.43
CA GLU A 91 3.31 -8.65 -7.74
C GLU A 91 3.56 -7.12 -7.71
N ILE A 92 2.91 -6.38 -6.80
CA ILE A 92 3.22 -4.96 -6.55
C ILE A 92 4.67 -4.82 -6.10
N GLY A 93 5.09 -5.63 -5.12
CA GLY A 93 6.46 -5.64 -4.63
C GLY A 93 7.47 -6.02 -5.71
N ARG A 94 7.19 -7.06 -6.49
CA ARG A 94 8.03 -7.54 -7.59
C ARG A 94 8.26 -6.48 -8.66
N SER A 95 7.24 -5.70 -8.99
CA SER A 95 7.30 -4.68 -10.05
C SER A 95 7.84 -3.34 -9.58
N ALA A 96 7.87 -3.10 -8.27
CA ALA A 96 8.19 -1.81 -7.66
C ALA A 96 7.37 -0.63 -8.25
N LEU A 97 6.14 -0.89 -8.71
CA LEU A 97 5.30 0.13 -9.35
C LEU A 97 4.81 1.15 -8.32
N PRO A 98 5.05 2.46 -8.53
CA PRO A 98 4.48 3.51 -7.69
C PRO A 98 2.95 3.59 -7.87
N THR A 99 2.20 3.07 -6.91
CA THR A 99 0.74 2.96 -7.01
C THR A 99 0.09 3.00 -5.63
N PRO A 100 -1.09 3.62 -5.46
CA PRO A 100 -1.84 3.54 -4.21
C PRO A 100 -2.50 2.18 -3.96
N LEU A 101 -2.29 1.18 -4.83
CA LEU A 101 -2.95 -0.12 -4.75
C LEU A 101 -2.66 -0.85 -3.44
N SER A 102 -1.41 -0.79 -2.93
CA SER A 102 -1.06 -1.40 -1.64
C SER A 102 -1.95 -0.85 -0.53
N ASN A 103 -2.10 0.48 -0.45
CA ASN A 103 -2.96 1.11 0.55
C ASN A 103 -4.44 0.77 0.37
N ASN A 104 -4.93 0.67 -0.87
CA ASN A 104 -6.32 0.23 -1.11
C ASN A 104 -6.56 -1.20 -0.61
N LEU A 105 -5.62 -2.12 -0.84
CA LEU A 105 -5.72 -3.48 -0.30
C LEU A 105 -5.72 -3.48 1.23
N LEU A 106 -4.82 -2.73 1.86
CA LEU A 106 -4.77 -2.58 3.33
C LEU A 106 -6.06 -1.96 3.87
N ALA A 107 -6.53 -0.85 3.28
CA ALA A 107 -7.75 -0.16 3.67
C ALA A 107 -8.99 -1.06 3.57
N THR A 108 -9.04 -1.95 2.58
CA THR A 108 -10.12 -2.92 2.44
C THR A 108 -10.29 -3.76 3.69
N PHE A 109 -9.21 -4.31 4.24
CA PHE A 109 -9.29 -5.15 5.46
C PHE A 109 -9.59 -4.34 6.71
N LEU A 110 -9.10 -3.11 6.78
CA LEU A 110 -9.42 -2.19 7.88
C LEU A 110 -10.91 -1.82 7.89
N LEU A 111 -11.48 -1.47 6.75
CA LEU A 111 -12.91 -1.13 6.62
C LEU A 111 -13.83 -2.34 6.84
N ARG A 112 -13.41 -3.54 6.40
CA ARG A 112 -14.12 -4.77 6.70
C ARG A 112 -14.14 -5.10 8.21
N ALA A 113 -13.05 -4.77 8.92
CA ALA A 113 -13.00 -4.94 10.37
C ALA A 113 -13.87 -3.92 11.11
N ALA A 114 -14.06 -2.72 10.57
CA ALA A 114 -14.95 -1.70 11.10
C ALA A 114 -16.44 -2.11 10.99
N ASP A 115 -16.84 -2.75 9.89
CA ASP A 115 -18.17 -3.30 9.57
C ASP A 115 -19.35 -2.33 9.80
N THR A 116 -19.11 -1.03 9.77
CA THR A 116 -20.13 0.01 9.89
C THR A 116 -20.72 0.39 8.53
N GLN A 117 -21.87 1.06 8.52
CA GLN A 117 -22.44 1.56 7.26
C GLN A 117 -21.54 2.58 6.55
N PRO A 118 -20.90 3.56 7.23
CA PRO A 118 -19.92 4.44 6.60
C PRO A 118 -18.70 3.72 6.02
N ALA A 119 -18.20 2.68 6.70
CA ALA A 119 -17.10 1.86 6.18
C ALA A 119 -17.51 1.09 4.91
N LYS A 120 -18.73 0.55 4.86
CA LYS A 120 -19.27 -0.12 3.67
C LYS A 120 -19.44 0.83 2.50
N GLN A 121 -19.90 2.06 2.73
CA GLN A 121 -20.00 3.09 1.70
C GLN A 121 -18.61 3.47 1.14
N LEU A 122 -17.60 3.56 1.99
CA LEU A 122 -16.24 3.82 1.51
C LEU A 122 -15.69 2.63 0.69
N LEU A 123 -16.02 1.37 1.06
CA LEU A 123 -15.68 0.20 0.24
C LEU A 123 -16.35 0.26 -1.15
N GLU A 124 -17.60 0.74 -1.24
CA GLU A 124 -18.29 0.95 -2.53
C GLU A 124 -17.57 2.00 -3.38
N GLU A 125 -17.20 3.15 -2.81
CA GLU A 125 -16.40 4.16 -3.52
C GLU A 125 -15.02 3.62 -3.96
N MET A 126 -14.38 2.81 -3.12
CA MET A 126 -13.13 2.14 -3.48
C MET A 126 -13.33 1.15 -4.63
N ALA A 127 -14.44 0.41 -4.67
CA ALA A 127 -14.76 -0.49 -5.77
C ALA A 127 -14.99 0.27 -7.09
N GLU A 128 -15.45 1.52 -7.03
CA GLU A 128 -15.56 2.44 -8.18
C GLU A 128 -14.23 3.09 -8.58
N GLY A 129 -13.15 2.87 -7.81
CA GLY A 129 -11.80 3.32 -8.14
C GLY A 129 -11.24 4.44 -7.28
N ALA A 130 -11.91 4.83 -6.20
CA ALA A 130 -11.34 5.78 -5.24
C ALA A 130 -10.07 5.22 -4.59
N SER A 131 -9.03 6.05 -4.51
CA SER A 131 -7.76 5.71 -3.86
C SER A 131 -7.74 6.17 -2.41
N VAL A 132 -7.23 5.30 -1.52
CA VAL A 132 -7.23 5.53 -0.07
C VAL A 132 -5.82 5.45 0.49
N GLY A 133 -5.46 6.43 1.33
CA GLY A 133 -4.25 6.43 2.16
C GLY A 133 -4.57 6.14 3.62
N LEU A 134 -3.61 5.55 4.34
CA LEU A 134 -3.74 5.20 5.76
C LEU A 134 -2.88 6.13 6.62
N ALA A 135 -3.52 6.97 7.42
CA ALA A 135 -2.92 7.94 8.33
C ALA A 135 -3.13 7.49 9.79
N LEU A 136 -2.36 6.47 10.21
CA LEU A 136 -2.63 5.70 11.42
C LEU A 136 -1.63 5.95 12.54
N TYR A 137 -0.44 6.50 12.27
CA TYR A 137 0.68 6.50 13.20
C TYR A 137 0.98 7.88 13.76
N GLY A 138 1.47 7.92 15.00
CA GLY A 138 2.14 9.06 15.61
C GLY A 138 3.62 9.16 15.20
N GLU A 139 4.31 10.19 15.69
CA GLU A 139 5.73 10.47 15.39
C GLU A 139 6.66 9.33 15.85
N ASP A 140 6.29 8.61 16.90
CA ASP A 140 7.05 7.46 17.41
C ASP A 140 7.04 6.23 16.49
N GLY A 141 6.15 6.21 15.49
CA GLY A 141 5.99 5.10 14.53
C GLY A 141 5.51 3.80 15.16
N SER A 142 4.94 3.84 16.36
CA SER A 142 4.42 2.65 17.04
C SER A 142 3.24 2.04 16.27
N LEU A 143 3.15 0.71 16.29
CA LEU A 143 2.00 -0.04 15.78
C LEU A 143 0.86 -0.16 16.79
N GLU A 144 1.03 0.39 17.99
CA GLU A 144 -0.03 0.40 19.00
C GLU A 144 -1.16 1.34 18.55
N ALA A 145 -2.38 0.85 18.68
CA ALA A 145 -3.55 1.52 18.13
C ALA A 145 -3.83 2.90 18.73
N ASP A 146 -3.24 3.21 19.88
CA ASP A 146 -3.40 4.47 20.60
C ASP A 146 -2.23 5.47 20.43
N SER A 147 -1.25 5.16 19.57
CA SER A 147 -0.07 6.00 19.36
C SER A 147 -0.28 7.19 18.41
N THR A 148 -1.50 7.46 17.96
CA THR A 148 -1.77 8.57 17.03
C THR A 148 -1.65 9.95 17.69
N ASP A 149 -1.04 10.91 16.98
CA ASP A 149 -0.92 12.33 17.40
C ASP A 149 -2.09 13.19 16.91
N VAL A 150 -3.09 12.61 16.27
CA VAL A 150 -4.27 13.31 15.79
C VAL A 150 -5.37 13.25 16.84
N GLN A 151 -6.01 14.39 17.09
CA GLN A 151 -7.14 14.55 18.00
C GLN A 151 -8.42 14.81 17.21
N ALA A 152 -9.52 14.17 17.61
CA ALA A 152 -10.84 14.41 17.05
C ALA A 152 -11.74 15.10 18.09
N ARG A 153 -12.30 16.26 17.72
CA ARG A 153 -13.26 17.02 18.54
C ARG A 153 -14.31 17.66 17.64
N ASP A 154 -15.58 17.49 18.01
CA ASP A 154 -16.72 18.13 17.31
C ASP A 154 -16.70 17.90 15.79
N GLY A 155 -16.35 16.67 15.34
CA GLY A 155 -16.28 16.32 13.93
C GLY A 155 -15.09 16.90 13.15
N LYS A 156 -14.12 17.47 13.87
CA LYS A 156 -12.90 18.06 13.31
C LYS A 156 -11.65 17.31 13.79
N LEU A 157 -10.66 17.19 12.89
CA LEU A 157 -9.35 16.65 13.22
C LEU A 157 -8.30 17.76 13.35
N VAL A 158 -7.44 17.62 14.36
CA VAL A 158 -6.28 18.50 14.59
C VAL A 158 -5.09 17.63 14.97
N GLY A 159 -3.93 17.90 14.38
CA GLY A 159 -2.69 17.17 14.63
C GLY A 159 -2.02 16.71 13.36
N THR A 160 -1.00 15.87 13.50
CA THR A 160 -0.24 15.33 12.37
C THR A 160 -0.22 13.81 12.45
N ALA A 161 -0.57 13.15 11.35
CA ALA A 161 -0.30 11.74 11.16
C ALA A 161 1.03 11.59 10.42
N TRP A 162 1.85 10.66 10.87
CA TRP A 162 3.20 10.46 10.39
C TRP A 162 3.31 9.21 9.50
N TYR A 163 4.34 9.17 8.67
CA TYR A 163 4.69 8.00 7.84
C TYR A 163 3.56 7.54 6.92
N VAL A 164 2.71 8.48 6.45
CA VAL A 164 1.58 8.18 5.58
C VAL A 164 2.09 7.85 4.18
N THR A 165 2.07 6.58 3.82
CA THR A 165 2.47 6.12 2.50
C THR A 165 1.44 6.52 1.43
N ASP A 166 1.91 6.87 0.23
CA ASP A 166 1.10 7.30 -0.92
C ASP A 166 0.17 8.49 -0.64
N ALA A 167 0.47 9.31 0.38
CA ALA A 167 -0.34 10.47 0.77
C ALA A 167 -0.58 11.46 -0.37
N GLN A 168 0.36 11.58 -1.30
CA GLN A 168 0.24 12.48 -2.46
C GLN A 168 -0.63 11.88 -3.58
N LYS A 169 -0.94 10.58 -3.56
CA LYS A 169 -1.60 9.82 -4.64
C LYS A 169 -3.05 9.45 -4.31
N CYS A 170 -3.46 9.57 -3.06
CA CYS A 170 -4.80 9.16 -2.63
C CYS A 170 -5.81 10.29 -2.72
N ASP A 171 -7.09 9.93 -2.85
CA ASP A 171 -8.24 10.84 -2.82
C ASP A 171 -8.77 11.01 -1.40
N ILE A 172 -8.74 9.95 -0.62
CA ILE A 172 -9.32 9.83 0.72
C ILE A 172 -8.26 9.34 1.69
N LEU A 173 -8.29 9.87 2.90
CA LEU A 173 -7.48 9.40 4.03
C LEU A 173 -8.37 8.72 5.06
N ILE A 174 -7.96 7.53 5.54
CA ILE A 174 -8.46 6.93 6.76
C ILE A 174 -7.49 7.34 7.88
N VAL A 175 -8.00 8.09 8.84
CA VAL A 175 -7.21 8.71 9.91
C VAL A 175 -7.57 8.09 11.24
N ALA A 176 -6.59 7.58 11.98
CA ALA A 176 -6.76 7.24 13.39
C ALA A 176 -6.65 8.53 14.22
N ALA A 177 -7.60 8.77 15.10
CA ALA A 177 -7.58 9.95 15.97
C ALA A 177 -8.09 9.63 17.37
N GLN A 178 -7.48 10.29 18.36
CA GLN A 178 -7.90 10.23 19.76
C GLN A 178 -9.21 10.98 19.96
N THR A 179 -10.16 10.35 20.60
CA THR A 179 -11.45 10.92 21.04
C THR A 179 -11.59 10.85 22.57
N GLN A 180 -12.71 11.30 23.10
CA GLN A 180 -13.02 11.12 24.53
C GLN A 180 -13.29 9.65 24.90
N ASP A 181 -13.69 8.84 23.92
CA ASP A 181 -14.06 7.43 24.10
C ASP A 181 -12.90 6.45 23.75
N GLY A 182 -11.73 6.97 23.37
CA GLY A 182 -10.57 6.22 22.88
C GLY A 182 -10.22 6.58 21.44
N VAL A 183 -9.52 5.69 20.74
CA VAL A 183 -9.19 5.92 19.32
C VAL A 183 -10.35 5.50 18.43
N ASP A 184 -10.67 6.34 17.44
CA ASP A 184 -11.59 6.04 16.37
C ASP A 184 -10.97 6.29 15.00
N LEU A 185 -11.58 5.72 13.96
CA LEU A 185 -11.15 5.92 12.58
C LEU A 185 -12.10 6.91 11.89
N PHE A 186 -11.52 7.80 11.11
CA PHE A 186 -12.23 8.85 10.41
C PHE A 186 -11.87 8.88 8.94
N ARG A 187 -12.85 9.19 8.09
CA ARG A 187 -12.66 9.54 6.69
C ARG A 187 -12.40 11.04 6.56
N VAL A 188 -11.39 11.41 5.78
CA VAL A 188 -11.06 12.79 5.42
C VAL A 188 -10.80 12.87 3.91
N ASN A 189 -11.27 13.92 3.25
CA ASN A 189 -10.88 14.21 1.88
C ASN A 189 -9.45 14.79 1.89
N ARG A 190 -8.52 14.14 1.20
CA ARG A 190 -7.12 14.59 1.16
C ARG A 190 -6.97 15.99 0.54
N GLN A 191 -7.87 16.36 -0.37
CA GLN A 191 -7.84 17.67 -1.07
C GLN A 191 -8.52 18.80 -0.28
N ASP A 192 -9.01 18.53 0.94
CA ASP A 192 -9.55 19.58 1.80
C ASP A 192 -8.47 20.63 2.07
N ALA A 193 -8.82 21.92 2.00
CA ALA A 193 -7.89 23.04 2.18
C ALA A 193 -7.25 23.11 3.57
N THR A 194 -7.80 22.39 4.55
CA THR A 194 -7.27 22.29 5.91
C THR A 194 -6.33 21.09 6.10
N VAL A 195 -6.13 20.28 5.05
CA VAL A 195 -5.20 19.14 5.02
C VAL A 195 -3.94 19.55 4.28
N SER A 196 -2.79 19.43 4.92
CA SER A 196 -1.50 19.68 4.29
C SER A 196 -0.64 18.41 4.30
N VAL A 197 -0.02 18.12 3.17
CA VAL A 197 0.86 16.97 2.96
C VAL A 197 2.29 17.48 2.86
N SER A 198 3.15 17.03 3.77
CA SER A 198 4.57 17.37 3.81
C SER A 198 5.38 16.11 3.46
N PRO A 199 5.86 15.96 2.21
CA PRO A 199 6.57 14.76 1.78
C PRO A 199 7.86 14.53 2.58
N ASP A 200 8.11 13.29 2.96
CA ASP A 200 9.35 12.86 3.57
C ASP A 200 10.41 12.58 2.50
N ARG A 201 11.68 12.67 2.90
CA ARG A 201 12.79 12.23 2.07
C ARG A 201 13.16 10.79 2.44
N ILE A 202 12.78 9.85 1.59
CA ILE A 202 13.05 8.42 1.79
C ILE A 202 13.97 7.88 0.69
N VAL A 203 14.65 6.77 0.97
CA VAL A 203 15.61 6.15 0.06
C VAL A 203 14.91 5.47 -1.12
N ASP A 204 13.76 4.85 -0.88
CA ASP A 204 12.98 4.19 -1.94
C ASP A 204 12.23 5.21 -2.79
N LEU A 205 12.69 5.38 -4.04
CA LEU A 205 12.09 6.33 -4.99
C LEU A 205 10.79 5.82 -5.62
N THR A 206 10.46 4.54 -5.47
CA THR A 206 9.22 3.94 -5.98
C THR A 206 8.04 4.11 -5.04
N ARG A 207 8.31 4.44 -3.78
CA ARG A 207 7.33 4.76 -2.75
C ARG A 207 7.37 6.25 -2.45
N ASP A 208 6.30 6.76 -1.85
CA ASP A 208 6.32 8.06 -1.18
C ASP A 208 5.75 7.92 0.22
N GLN A 209 6.18 8.80 1.06
CA GLN A 209 5.77 8.89 2.45
C GLN A 209 5.68 10.37 2.83
N ALA A 210 4.79 10.70 3.74
CA ALA A 210 4.61 12.08 4.17
C ALA A 210 4.09 12.16 5.60
N GLY A 211 4.36 13.30 6.24
CA GLY A 211 3.55 13.80 7.34
C GLY A 211 2.28 14.45 6.79
N VAL A 212 1.12 14.16 7.37
CA VAL A 212 -0.16 14.76 6.99
C VAL A 212 -0.72 15.52 8.19
N THR A 213 -0.82 16.84 8.05
CA THR A 213 -1.32 17.73 9.11
C THR A 213 -2.75 18.14 8.84
N PHE A 214 -3.57 18.04 9.87
CA PHE A 214 -4.97 18.42 9.89
C PHE A 214 -5.14 19.72 10.72
N ALA A 215 -5.61 20.80 10.09
CA ALA A 215 -5.83 22.08 10.71
C ALA A 215 -7.33 22.35 10.91
N SER A 216 -7.96 21.57 11.79
CA SER A 216 -9.41 21.60 12.01
C SER A 216 -10.18 21.05 10.80
N SER A 217 -9.69 19.95 10.23
CA SER A 217 -10.24 19.31 9.02
C SER A 217 -11.56 18.59 9.31
N ASP A 218 -12.52 18.71 8.38
CA ASP A 218 -13.78 17.97 8.47
C ASP A 218 -13.55 16.47 8.34
N ALA A 219 -14.18 15.69 9.22
CA ALA A 219 -13.99 14.26 9.29
C ALA A 219 -15.31 13.53 9.58
N ALA A 220 -15.54 12.45 8.88
CA ALA A 220 -16.69 11.57 9.09
C ALA A 220 -16.23 10.27 9.78
N PRO A 221 -16.89 9.82 10.86
CA PRO A 221 -16.51 8.60 11.57
C PRO A 221 -16.74 7.36 10.69
N LEU A 222 -15.78 6.44 10.74
CA LEU A 222 -15.82 5.12 10.08
C LEU A 222 -16.07 3.99 11.07
N THR A 223 -15.81 4.21 12.37
CA THR A 223 -16.03 3.23 13.45
C THR A 223 -17.11 3.70 14.39
N GLU A 224 -17.68 2.75 15.14
CA GLU A 224 -18.44 3.08 16.34
C GLU A 224 -17.49 3.71 17.37
N LYS A 225 -18.05 4.53 18.27
CA LYS A 225 -17.29 5.28 19.28
C LYS A 225 -16.41 4.37 20.14
N GLY A 226 -15.14 4.70 20.23
CA GLY A 226 -14.13 3.97 21.00
C GLY A 226 -13.76 2.59 20.40
N GLN A 227 -14.18 2.27 19.17
CA GLN A 227 -13.91 0.97 18.55
C GLN A 227 -12.75 0.99 17.55
N GLY A 228 -12.15 2.14 17.29
CA GLY A 228 -11.04 2.25 16.33
C GLY A 228 -9.84 1.38 16.68
N ALA A 229 -9.44 1.35 17.95
CA ALA A 229 -8.33 0.49 18.41
C ALA A 229 -8.63 -1.00 18.18
N ASN A 230 -9.86 -1.46 18.50
CA ASN A 230 -10.28 -2.83 18.23
C ASN A 230 -10.29 -3.13 16.73
N CYS A 231 -10.75 -2.20 15.91
CA CYS A 231 -10.75 -2.32 14.46
C CYS A 231 -9.33 -2.49 13.91
N LEU A 232 -8.39 -1.66 14.33
CA LEU A 232 -6.97 -1.74 13.95
C LEU A 232 -6.36 -3.08 14.35
N ASN A 233 -6.57 -3.52 15.60
CA ASN A 233 -6.06 -4.79 16.10
C ASN A 233 -6.64 -6.00 15.32
N ASN A 234 -7.91 -5.97 14.96
CA ASN A 234 -8.55 -7.02 14.17
C ASN A 234 -8.05 -7.05 12.71
N ALA A 235 -7.72 -5.90 12.14
CA ALA A 235 -7.18 -5.80 10.78
C ALA A 235 -5.68 -6.12 10.73
N LEU A 236 -4.92 -5.92 11.81
CA LEU A 236 -3.46 -5.99 11.84
C LEU A 236 -2.87 -7.27 11.22
N PRO A 237 -3.41 -8.49 11.46
CA PRO A 237 -2.87 -9.69 10.83
C PRO A 237 -2.93 -9.64 9.29
N ALA A 238 -4.02 -9.09 8.72
CA ALA A 238 -4.15 -8.92 7.28
C ALA A 238 -3.19 -7.85 6.75
N LEU A 239 -3.05 -6.71 7.46
CA LEU A 239 -2.13 -5.64 7.10
C LEU A 239 -0.69 -6.15 7.06
N LEU A 240 -0.25 -6.88 8.09
CA LEU A 240 1.09 -7.47 8.15
C LEU A 240 1.31 -8.53 7.06
N THR A 241 0.30 -9.34 6.75
CA THR A 241 0.37 -10.36 5.69
C THR A 241 0.57 -9.70 4.32
N LEU A 242 -0.17 -8.67 3.99
CA LEU A 242 -0.04 -7.95 2.72
C LEU A 242 1.31 -7.23 2.60
N THR A 243 1.77 -6.60 3.68
CA THR A 243 3.10 -5.97 3.72
C THR A 243 4.21 -7.01 3.53
N ALA A 244 4.10 -8.16 4.19
CA ALA A 244 5.07 -9.25 4.02
C ALA A 244 5.08 -9.80 2.59
N ALA A 245 3.92 -9.86 1.92
CA ALA A 245 3.82 -10.30 0.52
C ALA A 245 4.50 -9.30 -0.44
N ASP A 246 4.29 -7.99 -0.24
CA ASP A 246 4.98 -6.93 -1.00
C ASP A 246 6.52 -7.07 -0.87
N ILE A 247 7.01 -7.25 0.37
CA ILE A 247 8.43 -7.47 0.64
C ILE A 247 8.94 -8.77 -0.04
N ALA A 248 8.16 -9.86 0.01
CA ALA A 248 8.52 -11.14 -0.60
C ALA A 248 8.65 -11.02 -2.12
N GLY A 249 7.73 -10.32 -2.78
CA GLY A 249 7.79 -10.05 -4.21
C GLY A 249 9.04 -9.25 -4.61
N ALA A 250 9.36 -8.20 -3.85
CA ALA A 250 10.57 -7.41 -4.07
C ALA A 250 11.85 -8.25 -3.87
N ALA A 251 11.88 -9.10 -2.84
CA ALA A 251 13.01 -9.99 -2.56
C ALA A 251 13.22 -11.03 -3.66
N GLU A 252 12.12 -11.62 -4.18
CA GLU A 252 12.19 -12.59 -5.27
C GLU A 252 12.71 -11.95 -6.56
N TRP A 253 12.28 -10.73 -6.90
CA TRP A 253 12.83 -10.00 -8.03
C TRP A 253 14.33 -9.76 -7.88
N GLN A 254 14.79 -9.34 -6.69
CA GLN A 254 16.22 -9.11 -6.42
C GLN A 254 17.03 -10.39 -6.53
N LEU A 255 16.52 -11.52 -6.04
CA LEU A 255 17.15 -12.82 -6.16
C LEU A 255 17.31 -13.21 -7.62
N GLN A 256 16.24 -13.11 -8.42
CA GLN A 256 16.28 -13.45 -9.84
C GLN A 256 17.23 -12.55 -10.62
N ALA A 257 17.17 -11.24 -10.41
CA ALA A 257 18.05 -10.27 -11.06
C ALA A 257 19.53 -10.52 -10.72
N THR A 258 19.82 -10.86 -9.46
CA THR A 258 21.17 -11.20 -9.00
C THR A 258 21.67 -12.49 -9.64
N ALA A 259 20.81 -13.53 -9.70
CA ALA A 259 21.15 -14.80 -10.33
C ALA A 259 21.41 -14.63 -11.83
N ASP A 260 20.60 -13.84 -12.52
CA ASP A 260 20.79 -13.57 -13.95
C ASP A 260 22.05 -12.72 -14.20
N TYR A 261 22.32 -11.73 -13.37
CA TYR A 261 23.58 -10.97 -13.43
C TYR A 261 24.80 -11.89 -13.25
N ALA A 262 24.75 -12.84 -12.32
CA ALA A 262 25.84 -13.79 -12.08
C ALA A 262 26.12 -14.71 -13.30
N LYS A 263 25.10 -14.96 -14.13
CA LYS A 263 25.27 -15.75 -15.38
C LYS A 263 25.93 -14.96 -16.52
N VAL A 264 25.79 -13.62 -16.55
CA VAL A 264 26.25 -12.79 -17.65
C VAL A 264 27.50 -11.97 -17.33
N ARG A 265 27.69 -11.56 -16.06
CA ARG A 265 28.85 -10.79 -15.64
C ARG A 265 30.12 -11.64 -15.69
N GLN A 266 31.11 -11.21 -16.45
CA GLN A 266 32.39 -11.90 -16.58
C GLN A 266 33.47 -11.25 -15.71
N GLN A 267 34.23 -12.11 -15.02
CA GLN A 267 35.48 -11.79 -14.35
C GLN A 267 36.43 -13.01 -14.52
N PHE A 268 37.72 -12.76 -14.69
CA PHE A 268 38.68 -13.84 -14.95
C PHE A 268 38.28 -14.75 -16.12
N GLU A 269 37.77 -14.13 -17.22
CA GLU A 269 37.35 -14.78 -18.46
C GLU A 269 36.17 -15.76 -18.33
N ARG A 270 35.40 -15.69 -17.21
CA ARG A 270 34.25 -16.56 -16.92
C ARG A 270 33.13 -15.80 -16.25
N PRO A 271 31.87 -16.24 -16.40
CA PRO A 271 30.76 -15.70 -15.60
C PRO A 271 31.06 -15.85 -14.09
N ILE A 272 30.72 -14.82 -13.30
CA ILE A 272 30.98 -14.86 -11.86
C ILE A 272 30.25 -16.00 -11.15
N GLY A 273 29.09 -16.45 -11.64
CA GLY A 273 28.36 -17.62 -11.18
C GLY A 273 29.07 -18.97 -11.44
N PHE A 274 30.18 -18.97 -12.18
CA PHE A 274 31.03 -20.16 -12.30
C PHE A 274 31.79 -20.47 -11.00
N PHE A 275 32.13 -19.47 -10.23
CA PHE A 275 32.94 -19.62 -9.01
C PHE A 275 32.08 -20.17 -7.86
N GLN A 276 32.63 -21.16 -7.14
CA GLN A 276 31.92 -21.83 -6.05
C GLN A 276 31.48 -20.87 -4.94
N ALA A 277 32.26 -19.85 -4.64
CA ALA A 277 31.92 -18.81 -3.66
C ALA A 277 30.66 -18.00 -4.00
N VAL A 278 30.21 -18.00 -5.27
CA VAL A 278 28.97 -17.35 -5.73
C VAL A 278 27.86 -18.36 -5.99
N LYS A 279 28.23 -19.59 -6.43
CA LYS A 279 27.26 -20.59 -6.86
C LYS A 279 26.67 -21.40 -5.69
N HIS A 280 27.42 -21.58 -4.60
CA HIS A 280 27.05 -22.49 -3.50
C HIS A 280 26.26 -21.84 -2.35
N PRO A 281 26.34 -20.54 -2.06
CA PRO A 281 25.37 -19.89 -1.17
C PRO A 281 23.98 -19.84 -1.82
#